data_0042d48440dbcb25ec5409fc9bf76d04
#
_entry.id   0042d48440dbcb25ec5409fc9bf76d04
#
_cell.length_a   1.000
_cell.length_b   1.000
_cell.length_c   1.000
_cell.angle_alpha   90.00
_cell.angle_beta   90.00
_cell.angle_gamma   90.00
#
_symmetry.space_group_name_H-M   'P 1'
#
loop_
_entity.id
_entity.type
_entity.pdbx_description
1 polymer ?
#
loop_
_entity_poly.entity_id
_entity_poly.type
_entity_poly.pdbx_seq_one_letter_code
_entity_poly.pdbx_strand_id
1 'polypeptide(L)'
;MSLVINRLVRPLAKGVALAVLGTALHSALPVPVASQLTLISAAQAEEEKKRETRRTPALREATYKRLAEAQELVDLKDYAGADQVLVELLERRGLNAYEIASAYNMRAFVSFSNEDYPGAIAAYEGVLTQSPEIPEALEQSALYSLGQLYFVQEDYVKAIDYLNRWFGVTENPGPQPYMFLAQAYYQLEDYKRVPEIVQQAMDVAVAREQEIKENWWLLSRAAYYELEDWNNVVRILEILVRDFPKKEYWIQLSGLYGQQEKGKAQIATIWTAYLQGLLDQEREILNVSGLLLQEEVPYFAAMILSESMDKEIVERNPKNLQMLGQAYQLAQEADKAIPVYKEAAQKSDEGELFYRLAQLYLDKDQCKNAVEASDSAMEKGGIDDKLADLQLVKGMCQFELKEYAAAIESFNRGIRATEDESDLRSLRQWKRYVEGEKARDDELKRAAARG
;
A
#
# COMPACT_ATOMS: atom_id res chain seq x y z
N MET A 1 7.63 14.16 0.04
CA MET A 1 6.77 12.99 0.27
C MET A 1 5.89 12.61 -0.91
N SER A 2 5.51 13.52 -1.77
CA SER A 2 4.69 13.27 -2.99
C SER A 2 5.35 12.40 -4.08
N LEU A 3 6.67 12.34 -4.15
CA LEU A 3 7.43 11.63 -5.21
C LEU A 3 7.63 10.12 -5.02
N VAL A 4 7.41 9.59 -3.81
CA VAL A 4 7.64 8.17 -3.50
C VAL A 4 6.39 7.32 -3.81
N ILE A 5 5.20 7.88 -3.70
CA ILE A 5 3.93 7.18 -3.94
C ILE A 5 3.70 6.94 -5.44
N ASN A 6 4.17 7.85 -6.30
CA ASN A 6 4.03 7.74 -7.77
C ASN A 6 4.84 6.59 -8.40
N ARG A 7 5.82 6.01 -7.70
CA ARG A 7 6.62 4.88 -8.23
C ARG A 7 6.05 3.49 -7.94
N LEU A 8 5.12 3.38 -7.01
CA LEU A 8 4.54 2.07 -6.59
C LEU A 8 3.26 1.69 -7.36
N VAL A 9 2.59 2.63 -8.01
CA VAL A 9 1.29 2.39 -8.68
C VAL A 9 1.45 2.12 -10.19
N ARG A 10 2.45 2.69 -10.85
CA ARG A 10 2.64 2.54 -12.30
C ARG A 10 3.00 1.14 -12.81
N PRO A 11 3.73 0.25 -12.11
CA PRO A 11 4.03 -1.08 -12.65
C PRO A 11 2.87 -2.09 -12.55
N LEU A 12 1.86 -1.87 -11.70
CA LEU A 12 0.76 -2.81 -11.50
C LEU A 12 -0.28 -2.80 -12.64
N ALA A 13 -0.48 -1.67 -13.29
CA ALA A 13 -1.45 -1.56 -14.39
C ALA A 13 -1.01 -2.28 -15.68
N LYS A 14 0.29 -2.34 -15.95
CA LYS A 14 0.84 -3.03 -17.15
C LYS A 14 0.98 -4.55 -16.97
N GLY A 15 1.13 -5.04 -15.76
CA GLY A 15 1.29 -6.48 -15.46
C GLY A 15 -0.02 -7.27 -15.41
N VAL A 16 -1.15 -6.63 -15.15
CA VAL A 16 -2.45 -7.30 -15.01
C VAL A 16 -3.09 -7.63 -16.39
N ALA A 17 -2.76 -6.89 -17.43
CA ALA A 17 -3.32 -7.10 -18.77
C ALA A 17 -2.86 -8.44 -19.42
N LEU A 18 -1.65 -8.90 -19.13
CA LEU A 18 -1.11 -10.13 -19.75
C LEU A 18 -1.61 -11.44 -19.12
N ALA A 19 -2.06 -11.43 -17.87
CA ALA A 19 -2.49 -12.65 -17.18
C ALA A 19 -3.93 -13.11 -17.55
N VAL A 20 -4.74 -12.23 -18.13
CA VAL A 20 -6.14 -12.53 -18.47
C VAL A 20 -6.28 -13.19 -19.84
N LEU A 21 -5.32 -13.02 -20.75
CA LEU A 21 -5.38 -13.59 -22.10
C LEU A 21 -5.10 -15.11 -22.16
N GLY A 22 -4.41 -15.66 -21.17
CA GLY A 22 -4.00 -17.08 -21.19
C GLY A 22 -5.10 -18.08 -20.84
N THR A 23 -6.20 -17.66 -20.23
CA THR A 23 -7.23 -18.59 -19.72
C THR A 23 -8.57 -18.58 -20.48
N ALA A 24 -8.79 -17.58 -21.32
CA ALA A 24 -10.08 -17.45 -22.03
C ALA A 24 -10.16 -18.23 -23.36
N LEU A 25 -9.03 -18.68 -23.92
CA LEU A 25 -8.99 -19.37 -25.21
C LEU A 25 -9.14 -20.89 -25.12
N HIS A 26 -9.19 -21.49 -23.91
CA HIS A 26 -9.28 -22.96 -23.75
C HIS A 26 -10.71 -23.53 -23.53
N SER A 27 -11.75 -22.71 -23.61
CA SER A 27 -13.12 -23.15 -23.29
C SER A 27 -14.07 -23.24 -24.49
N ALA A 28 -13.59 -23.39 -25.71
CA ALA A 28 -14.44 -23.56 -26.90
C ALA A 28 -14.48 -25.02 -27.39
N LEU A 29 -14.54 -26.00 -26.49
CA LEU A 29 -14.88 -27.39 -26.83
C LEU A 29 -16.29 -27.72 -26.28
N PRO A 30 -17.17 -28.38 -27.05
CA PRO A 30 -18.53 -28.67 -26.62
C PRO A 30 -18.51 -29.73 -25.52
N VAL A 31 -19.01 -29.42 -24.34
CA VAL A 31 -19.28 -30.38 -23.26
C VAL A 31 -20.70 -30.90 -23.44
N PRO A 32 -20.95 -32.24 -23.36
CA PRO A 32 -22.28 -32.79 -23.49
C PRO A 32 -23.15 -32.42 -22.27
N VAL A 33 -24.34 -31.95 -22.56
CA VAL A 33 -25.39 -31.64 -21.60
C VAL A 33 -25.92 -32.93 -20.97
N ALA A 34 -25.63 -33.14 -19.68
CA ALA A 34 -26.38 -34.09 -18.86
C ALA A 34 -27.33 -33.30 -17.96
N SER A 35 -28.61 -33.60 -18.15
CA SER A 35 -29.76 -33.05 -17.46
C SER A 35 -29.72 -33.23 -15.94
N GLN A 36 -29.95 -32.16 -15.19
CA GLN A 36 -30.57 -32.23 -13.86
C GLN A 36 -31.74 -31.25 -13.78
N LEU A 37 -32.94 -31.82 -13.77
CA LEU A 37 -34.19 -31.15 -13.44
C LEU A 37 -34.22 -30.90 -11.92
N THR A 38 -34.22 -29.66 -11.50
CA THR A 38 -34.71 -29.27 -10.19
C THR A 38 -35.88 -28.31 -10.35
N LEU A 39 -36.99 -28.69 -9.77
CA LEU A 39 -38.26 -27.97 -9.70
C LEU A 39 -38.05 -26.64 -8.98
N ILE A 40 -38.16 -25.54 -9.68
CA ILE A 40 -38.32 -24.20 -9.09
C ILE A 40 -39.77 -23.80 -9.14
N SER A 41 -40.27 -23.43 -7.97
CA SER A 41 -41.61 -22.98 -7.66
C SER A 41 -42.03 -21.78 -8.52
N ALA A 42 -43.23 -21.88 -9.09
CA ALA A 42 -43.87 -20.83 -9.86
C ALA A 42 -44.37 -19.71 -8.95
N ALA A 43 -43.63 -18.63 -8.84
CA ALA A 43 -44.14 -17.32 -8.39
C ALA A 43 -43.09 -16.23 -8.66
N GLN A 44 -42.93 -15.84 -9.90
CA GLN A 44 -42.51 -14.52 -10.38
C GLN A 44 -42.33 -14.62 -11.90
N ALA A 45 -43.45 -14.68 -12.61
CA ALA A 45 -43.46 -14.51 -14.07
C ALA A 45 -43.46 -12.99 -14.34
N GLU A 46 -42.29 -12.37 -14.31
CA GLU A 46 -42.06 -11.16 -15.09
C GLU A 46 -41.97 -11.61 -16.57
N GLU A 47 -42.66 -10.89 -17.44
CA GLU A 47 -42.71 -11.18 -18.87
C GLU A 47 -41.29 -11.23 -19.47
N GLU A 48 -40.66 -12.38 -19.49
CA GLU A 48 -39.53 -12.67 -20.38
C GLU A 48 -40.01 -12.44 -21.82
N LYS A 49 -39.63 -11.34 -22.45
CA LYS A 49 -39.68 -11.20 -23.89
C LYS A 49 -38.83 -12.33 -24.48
N LYS A 50 -39.50 -13.45 -24.82
CA LYS A 50 -38.88 -14.51 -25.59
C LYS A 50 -38.33 -13.92 -26.87
N ARG A 51 -37.00 -13.70 -26.91
CA ARG A 51 -36.33 -13.49 -28.20
C ARG A 51 -36.60 -14.72 -29.08
N GLU A 52 -37.09 -14.49 -30.32
CA GLU A 52 -37.26 -15.56 -31.28
C GLU A 52 -35.91 -16.26 -31.49
N THR A 53 -35.85 -17.53 -31.22
CA THR A 53 -34.65 -18.35 -31.45
C THR A 53 -34.26 -18.25 -32.92
N ARG A 54 -33.09 -17.70 -33.21
CA ARG A 54 -32.58 -17.57 -34.57
C ARG A 54 -32.45 -18.94 -35.21
N ARG A 55 -33.11 -19.18 -36.35
CA ARG A 55 -32.93 -20.42 -37.13
C ARG A 55 -31.55 -20.39 -37.78
N THR A 56 -30.67 -21.25 -37.31
CA THR A 56 -29.31 -21.37 -37.85
C THR A 56 -29.34 -22.27 -39.09
N PRO A 57 -28.84 -21.81 -40.25
CA PRO A 57 -28.62 -22.67 -41.41
C PRO A 57 -27.62 -23.80 -41.06
N ALA A 58 -27.77 -24.96 -41.71
CA ALA A 58 -26.86 -26.07 -41.50
C ALA A 58 -25.51 -25.83 -42.21
N LEU A 59 -24.43 -26.29 -41.57
CA LEU A 59 -23.11 -26.36 -42.19
C LEU A 59 -23.09 -27.59 -43.15
N ARG A 60 -22.83 -27.33 -44.42
CA ARG A 60 -22.80 -28.45 -45.43
C ARG A 60 -21.49 -29.24 -45.30
N GLU A 61 -21.53 -30.53 -45.63
CA GLU A 61 -20.38 -31.44 -45.55
C GLU A 61 -19.14 -30.91 -46.30
N ALA A 62 -19.34 -30.32 -47.48
CA ALA A 62 -18.26 -29.77 -48.28
C ALA A 62 -17.54 -28.60 -47.59
N THR A 63 -18.28 -27.76 -46.87
CA THR A 63 -17.70 -26.65 -46.07
C THR A 63 -17.02 -27.20 -44.83
N TYR A 64 -17.63 -28.16 -44.14
CA TYR A 64 -17.04 -28.82 -42.97
C TYR A 64 -15.66 -29.45 -43.31
N LYS A 65 -15.54 -30.16 -44.46
CA LYS A 65 -14.26 -30.75 -44.89
C LYS A 65 -13.17 -29.69 -45.09
N ARG A 66 -13.51 -28.54 -45.68
CA ARG A 66 -12.51 -27.45 -45.88
C ARG A 66 -12.09 -26.80 -44.56
N LEU A 67 -13.04 -26.64 -43.60
CA LEU A 67 -12.70 -26.14 -42.27
C LEU A 67 -11.81 -27.14 -41.52
N ALA A 68 -12.08 -28.47 -41.62
CA ALA A 68 -11.25 -29.49 -41.04
C ALA A 68 -9.83 -29.51 -41.65
N GLU A 69 -9.71 -29.36 -42.97
CA GLU A 69 -8.41 -29.25 -43.66
C GLU A 69 -7.62 -28.01 -43.17
N ALA A 70 -8.29 -26.86 -43.03
CA ALA A 70 -7.65 -25.69 -42.47
C ALA A 70 -7.17 -25.89 -41.01
N GLN A 71 -7.97 -26.62 -40.20
CA GLN A 71 -7.58 -26.97 -38.82
C GLN A 71 -6.36 -27.89 -38.79
N GLU A 72 -6.28 -28.91 -39.66
CA GLU A 72 -5.11 -29.77 -39.74
C GLU A 72 -3.83 -29.00 -40.10
N LEU A 73 -3.94 -28.02 -41.02
CA LEU A 73 -2.82 -27.13 -41.37
C LEU A 73 -2.39 -26.24 -40.19
N VAL A 74 -3.35 -25.75 -39.40
CA VAL A 74 -3.06 -25.00 -38.17
C VAL A 74 -2.32 -25.86 -37.17
N ASP A 75 -2.74 -27.10 -36.96
CA ASP A 75 -2.10 -28.06 -36.05
C ASP A 75 -0.65 -28.35 -36.48
N LEU A 76 -0.37 -28.30 -37.78
CA LEU A 76 0.96 -28.40 -38.39
C LEU A 76 1.72 -27.06 -38.38
N LYS A 77 1.09 -25.97 -37.91
CA LYS A 77 1.62 -24.59 -37.93
C LYS A 77 1.82 -24.03 -39.35
N ASP A 78 1.16 -24.59 -40.34
CA ASP A 78 1.11 -24.03 -41.70
C ASP A 78 -0.06 -23.05 -41.80
N TYR A 79 0.14 -21.88 -41.18
CA TYR A 79 -0.87 -20.80 -41.13
C TYR A 79 -1.16 -20.23 -42.53
N ALA A 80 -0.16 -20.18 -43.41
CA ALA A 80 -0.31 -19.67 -44.77
C ALA A 80 -1.18 -20.64 -45.60
N GLY A 81 -0.93 -21.95 -45.52
CA GLY A 81 -1.76 -22.98 -46.16
C GLY A 81 -3.19 -22.98 -45.63
N ALA A 82 -3.34 -22.82 -44.30
CA ALA A 82 -4.66 -22.74 -43.67
C ALA A 82 -5.46 -21.53 -44.18
N ASP A 83 -4.86 -20.35 -44.24
CA ASP A 83 -5.50 -19.12 -44.73
C ASP A 83 -5.89 -19.28 -46.22
N GLN A 84 -5.02 -19.85 -47.06
CA GLN A 84 -5.32 -20.09 -48.47
C GLN A 84 -6.57 -20.99 -48.65
N VAL A 85 -6.65 -22.07 -47.89
CA VAL A 85 -7.82 -22.98 -47.91
C VAL A 85 -9.11 -22.24 -47.58
N LEU A 86 -9.05 -21.30 -46.59
CA LEU A 86 -10.22 -20.55 -46.15
C LEU A 86 -10.58 -19.43 -47.15
N VAL A 87 -9.59 -18.76 -47.78
CA VAL A 87 -9.83 -17.82 -48.85
C VAL A 87 -10.52 -18.48 -50.04
N GLU A 88 -10.00 -19.62 -50.52
CA GLU A 88 -10.63 -20.42 -51.57
C GLU A 88 -12.06 -20.88 -51.21
N LEU A 89 -12.29 -21.19 -49.93
CA LEU A 89 -13.62 -21.49 -49.44
C LEU A 89 -14.57 -20.28 -49.57
N LEU A 90 -14.13 -19.10 -49.14
CA LEU A 90 -14.94 -17.87 -49.18
C LEU A 90 -15.25 -17.39 -50.59
N GLU A 91 -14.43 -17.74 -51.59
CA GLU A 91 -14.66 -17.41 -53.01
C GLU A 91 -15.75 -18.28 -53.68
N ARG A 92 -16.15 -19.39 -53.01
CA ARG A 92 -17.19 -20.29 -53.54
C ARG A 92 -18.55 -19.63 -53.54
N ARG A 93 -19.26 -19.78 -54.66
CA ARG A 93 -20.62 -19.26 -54.79
C ARG A 93 -21.61 -20.11 -54.00
N GLY A 94 -22.62 -19.46 -53.43
CA GLY A 94 -23.77 -20.14 -52.80
C GLY A 94 -23.52 -20.63 -51.38
N LEU A 95 -22.50 -20.13 -50.70
CA LEU A 95 -22.39 -20.32 -49.27
C LEU A 95 -23.51 -19.57 -48.55
N ASN A 96 -24.02 -20.18 -47.45
CA ASN A 96 -24.98 -19.49 -46.58
C ASN A 96 -24.23 -18.66 -45.52
N ALA A 97 -24.94 -17.76 -44.84
CA ALA A 97 -24.36 -16.85 -43.85
C ALA A 97 -23.54 -17.57 -42.75
N TYR A 98 -24.02 -18.72 -42.29
CA TYR A 98 -23.31 -19.50 -41.26
C TYR A 98 -22.01 -20.13 -41.78
N GLU A 99 -21.99 -20.58 -43.03
CA GLU A 99 -20.79 -21.11 -43.69
C GLU A 99 -19.73 -20.03 -43.89
N ILE A 100 -20.15 -18.83 -44.33
CA ILE A 100 -19.29 -17.66 -44.50
C ILE A 100 -18.71 -17.24 -43.13
N ALA A 101 -19.58 -17.11 -42.13
CA ALA A 101 -19.15 -16.73 -40.79
C ALA A 101 -18.21 -17.74 -40.14
N SER A 102 -18.45 -19.05 -40.38
CA SER A 102 -17.57 -20.12 -39.89
C SER A 102 -16.19 -20.07 -40.54
N ALA A 103 -16.12 -19.79 -41.84
CA ALA A 103 -14.85 -19.61 -42.55
C ALA A 103 -14.09 -18.37 -42.04
N TYR A 104 -14.77 -17.25 -41.85
CA TYR A 104 -14.15 -16.05 -41.23
C TYR A 104 -13.71 -16.29 -39.79
N ASN A 105 -14.50 -16.99 -38.98
CA ASN A 105 -14.12 -17.33 -37.60
C ASN A 105 -12.85 -18.21 -37.55
N MET A 106 -12.74 -19.18 -38.47
CA MET A 106 -11.51 -19.98 -38.57
C MET A 106 -10.34 -19.13 -39.07
N ARG A 107 -10.56 -18.23 -40.04
CA ARG A 107 -9.52 -17.28 -40.48
C ARG A 107 -9.04 -16.38 -39.35
N ALA A 108 -9.94 -15.88 -38.50
CA ALA A 108 -9.60 -15.12 -37.34
C ALA A 108 -8.70 -15.92 -36.37
N PHE A 109 -9.02 -17.21 -36.18
CA PHE A 109 -8.20 -18.10 -35.37
C PHE A 109 -6.80 -18.34 -35.97
N VAL A 110 -6.72 -18.57 -37.30
CA VAL A 110 -5.45 -18.72 -38.03
C VAL A 110 -4.57 -17.46 -37.88
N SER A 111 -5.14 -16.27 -38.17
CA SER A 111 -4.44 -14.98 -38.04
C SER A 111 -3.99 -14.74 -36.61
N PHE A 112 -4.84 -15.00 -35.62
CA PHE A 112 -4.50 -14.88 -34.19
C PHE A 112 -3.35 -15.82 -33.80
N SER A 113 -3.39 -17.08 -34.25
CA SER A 113 -2.35 -18.08 -33.98
C SER A 113 -1.00 -17.73 -34.61
N ASN A 114 -1.02 -16.94 -35.69
CA ASN A 114 0.14 -16.40 -36.38
C ASN A 114 0.54 -15.00 -35.88
N GLU A 115 -0.04 -14.51 -34.77
CA GLU A 115 0.17 -13.18 -34.20
C GLU A 115 -0.20 -12.01 -35.16
N ASP A 116 -0.96 -12.30 -36.24
CA ASP A 116 -1.50 -11.30 -37.14
C ASP A 116 -2.83 -10.75 -36.56
N TYR A 117 -2.70 -9.87 -35.56
CA TYR A 117 -3.88 -9.26 -34.93
C TYR A 117 -4.74 -8.43 -35.87
N PRO A 118 -4.17 -7.61 -36.81
CA PRO A 118 -4.99 -6.93 -37.80
C PRO A 118 -5.79 -7.89 -38.70
N GLY A 119 -5.19 -9.00 -39.14
CA GLY A 119 -5.88 -10.04 -39.90
C GLY A 119 -7.00 -10.72 -39.11
N ALA A 120 -6.75 -11.00 -37.81
CA ALA A 120 -7.75 -11.57 -36.91
C ALA A 120 -8.94 -10.61 -36.72
N ILE A 121 -8.69 -9.31 -36.54
CA ILE A 121 -9.73 -8.27 -36.44
C ILE A 121 -10.57 -8.25 -37.70
N ALA A 122 -9.96 -8.13 -38.90
CA ALA A 122 -10.68 -8.09 -40.18
C ALA A 122 -11.53 -9.35 -40.38
N ALA A 123 -11.03 -10.50 -39.95
CA ALA A 123 -11.77 -11.75 -40.04
C ALA A 123 -12.97 -11.79 -39.07
N TYR A 124 -12.83 -11.40 -37.81
CA TYR A 124 -13.98 -11.32 -36.89
C TYR A 124 -15.02 -10.27 -37.33
N GLU A 125 -14.59 -9.13 -37.90
CA GLU A 125 -15.51 -8.18 -38.51
C GLU A 125 -16.26 -8.82 -39.67
N GLY A 126 -15.59 -9.66 -40.47
CA GLY A 126 -16.22 -10.50 -41.52
C GLY A 126 -17.29 -11.44 -40.96
N VAL A 127 -17.11 -12.05 -39.78
CA VAL A 127 -18.17 -12.82 -39.10
C VAL A 127 -19.39 -11.94 -38.84
N LEU A 128 -19.20 -10.74 -38.32
CA LEU A 128 -20.29 -9.82 -37.94
C LEU A 128 -21.06 -9.28 -39.13
N THR A 129 -20.47 -9.25 -40.35
CA THR A 129 -21.21 -8.85 -41.57
C THR A 129 -22.35 -9.86 -41.90
N GLN A 130 -22.32 -11.03 -41.32
CA GLN A 130 -23.34 -12.08 -41.52
C GLN A 130 -24.47 -12.01 -40.47
N SER A 131 -24.41 -11.10 -39.49
CA SER A 131 -25.52 -10.91 -38.54
C SER A 131 -26.74 -10.28 -39.22
N PRO A 132 -27.96 -10.65 -38.82
CA PRO A 132 -28.34 -11.56 -37.74
C PRO A 132 -28.56 -13.04 -38.19
N GLU A 133 -28.10 -13.45 -39.38
CA GLU A 133 -28.36 -14.74 -39.97
C GLU A 133 -27.46 -15.88 -39.43
N ILE A 134 -26.65 -15.57 -38.40
CA ILE A 134 -25.73 -16.53 -37.75
C ILE A 134 -26.19 -16.88 -36.34
N PRO A 135 -25.66 -18.00 -35.76
CA PRO A 135 -25.91 -18.35 -34.40
C PRO A 135 -25.51 -17.21 -33.44
N GLU A 136 -26.33 -16.93 -32.46
CA GLU A 136 -26.07 -15.88 -31.46
C GLU A 136 -24.75 -16.11 -30.72
N ALA A 137 -24.44 -17.37 -30.41
CA ALA A 137 -23.16 -17.72 -29.76
C ALA A 137 -21.93 -17.34 -30.62
N LEU A 138 -22.03 -17.44 -31.96
CA LEU A 138 -20.93 -17.06 -32.86
C LEU A 138 -20.80 -15.53 -32.93
N GLU A 139 -21.92 -14.81 -32.98
CA GLU A 139 -21.94 -13.35 -32.90
C GLU A 139 -21.33 -12.84 -31.57
N GLN A 140 -21.77 -13.42 -30.45
CA GLN A 140 -21.21 -13.09 -29.10
C GLN A 140 -19.72 -13.36 -29.06
N SER A 141 -19.26 -14.53 -29.55
CA SER A 141 -17.84 -14.87 -29.58
C SER A 141 -17.02 -13.84 -30.39
N ALA A 142 -17.49 -13.47 -31.58
CA ALA A 142 -16.80 -12.49 -32.44
C ALA A 142 -16.75 -11.10 -31.80
N LEU A 143 -17.85 -10.64 -31.21
CA LEU A 143 -17.90 -9.35 -30.53
C LEU A 143 -16.94 -9.30 -29.34
N TYR A 144 -16.91 -10.34 -28.53
CA TYR A 144 -16.01 -10.40 -27.36
C TYR A 144 -14.54 -10.46 -27.79
N SER A 145 -14.22 -11.29 -28.80
CA SER A 145 -12.86 -11.39 -29.36
C SER A 145 -12.39 -10.07 -29.95
N LEU A 146 -13.25 -9.34 -30.67
CA LEU A 146 -12.93 -7.99 -31.16
C LEU A 146 -12.66 -7.01 -30.03
N GLY A 147 -13.47 -7.03 -28.97
CA GLY A 147 -13.21 -6.25 -27.77
C GLY A 147 -11.81 -6.52 -27.19
N GLN A 148 -11.43 -7.80 -27.10
CA GLN A 148 -10.10 -8.21 -26.62
C GLN A 148 -8.97 -7.79 -27.57
N LEU A 149 -9.12 -7.99 -28.87
CA LEU A 149 -8.12 -7.65 -29.87
C LEU A 149 -7.87 -6.16 -29.95
N TYR A 150 -8.92 -5.35 -29.95
CA TYR A 150 -8.78 -3.89 -29.94
C TYR A 150 -8.16 -3.39 -28.64
N PHE A 151 -8.42 -4.04 -27.51
CA PHE A 151 -7.75 -3.72 -26.24
C PHE A 151 -6.24 -3.99 -26.31
N VAL A 152 -5.83 -5.13 -26.91
CA VAL A 152 -4.41 -5.46 -27.12
C VAL A 152 -3.73 -4.49 -28.08
N GLN A 153 -4.47 -3.97 -29.06
CA GLN A 153 -4.00 -2.92 -29.98
C GLN A 153 -4.05 -1.51 -29.38
N GLU A 154 -4.39 -1.39 -28.10
CA GLU A 154 -4.52 -0.12 -27.37
C GLU A 154 -5.60 0.83 -27.95
N ASP A 155 -6.50 0.32 -28.84
CA ASP A 155 -7.68 1.05 -29.31
C ASP A 155 -8.84 0.81 -28.34
N TYR A 156 -8.73 1.43 -27.15
CA TYR A 156 -9.71 1.24 -26.07
C TYR A 156 -11.11 1.72 -26.42
N VAL A 157 -11.21 2.71 -27.33
CA VAL A 157 -12.51 3.22 -27.80
C VAL A 157 -13.28 2.12 -28.54
N LYS A 158 -12.63 1.45 -29.48
CA LYS A 158 -13.25 0.34 -30.20
C LYS A 158 -13.44 -0.88 -29.30
N ALA A 159 -12.50 -1.17 -28.41
CA ALA A 159 -12.64 -2.24 -27.42
C ALA A 159 -13.94 -2.08 -26.61
N ILE A 160 -14.19 -0.86 -26.10
CA ILE A 160 -15.42 -0.53 -25.36
C ILE A 160 -16.66 -0.64 -26.23
N ASP A 161 -16.61 -0.17 -27.51
CA ASP A 161 -17.75 -0.29 -28.43
C ASP A 161 -18.15 -1.77 -28.63
N TYR A 162 -17.18 -2.62 -28.97
CA TYR A 162 -17.46 -4.04 -29.19
C TYR A 162 -17.93 -4.76 -27.91
N LEU A 163 -17.38 -4.41 -26.74
CA LEU A 163 -17.86 -4.95 -25.47
C LEU A 163 -19.29 -4.51 -25.17
N ASN A 164 -19.64 -3.25 -25.40
CA ASN A 164 -21.01 -2.76 -25.21
C ASN A 164 -21.99 -3.46 -26.17
N ARG A 165 -21.60 -3.68 -27.43
CA ARG A 165 -22.39 -4.48 -28.37
C ARG A 165 -22.55 -5.91 -27.90
N TRP A 166 -21.50 -6.51 -27.33
CA TRP A 166 -21.54 -7.84 -26.72
C TRP A 166 -22.54 -7.91 -25.56
N PHE A 167 -22.54 -6.92 -24.64
CA PHE A 167 -23.53 -6.83 -23.57
C PHE A 167 -24.95 -6.68 -24.09
N GLY A 168 -25.12 -6.05 -25.25
CA GLY A 168 -26.44 -5.90 -25.91
C GLY A 168 -27.04 -7.21 -26.43
N VAL A 169 -26.20 -8.22 -26.69
CA VAL A 169 -26.64 -9.53 -27.24
C VAL A 169 -26.47 -10.68 -26.23
N THR A 170 -25.90 -10.44 -25.05
CA THR A 170 -25.66 -11.47 -24.04
C THR A 170 -26.67 -11.32 -22.90
N GLU A 171 -27.50 -12.39 -22.67
CA GLU A 171 -28.59 -12.35 -21.67
C GLU A 171 -28.06 -12.36 -20.22
N ASN A 172 -27.08 -13.20 -19.91
CA ASN A 172 -26.58 -13.41 -18.56
C ASN A 172 -25.05 -13.27 -18.51
N PRO A 173 -24.49 -12.07 -18.62
CA PRO A 173 -23.04 -11.89 -18.54
C PRO A 173 -22.51 -12.27 -17.16
N GLY A 174 -21.35 -12.95 -17.14
CA GLY A 174 -20.62 -13.21 -15.92
C GLY A 174 -19.92 -11.92 -15.41
N PRO A 175 -19.23 -11.97 -14.25
CA PRO A 175 -18.55 -10.81 -13.71
C PRO A 175 -17.30 -10.41 -14.52
N GLN A 176 -16.62 -11.35 -15.19
CA GLN A 176 -15.37 -11.10 -15.90
C GLN A 176 -15.49 -10.08 -17.05
N PRO A 177 -16.52 -10.14 -17.93
CA PRO A 177 -16.72 -9.12 -18.96
C PRO A 177 -16.88 -7.70 -18.41
N TYR A 178 -17.57 -7.52 -17.28
CA TYR A 178 -17.64 -6.22 -16.61
C TYR A 178 -16.26 -5.75 -16.14
N MET A 179 -15.48 -6.64 -15.52
CA MET A 179 -14.12 -6.31 -15.12
C MET A 179 -13.24 -5.93 -16.30
N PHE A 180 -13.41 -6.59 -17.43
CA PHE A 180 -12.69 -6.27 -18.65
C PHE A 180 -13.11 -4.91 -19.22
N LEU A 181 -14.40 -4.61 -19.24
CA LEU A 181 -14.92 -3.29 -19.62
C LEU A 181 -14.39 -2.21 -18.69
N ALA A 182 -14.36 -2.45 -17.37
CA ALA A 182 -13.80 -1.52 -16.40
C ALA A 182 -12.31 -1.26 -16.65
N GLN A 183 -11.52 -2.29 -16.99
CA GLN A 183 -10.13 -2.13 -17.38
C GLN A 183 -9.97 -1.29 -18.66
N ALA A 184 -10.84 -1.48 -19.66
CA ALA A 184 -10.82 -0.69 -20.89
C ALA A 184 -11.10 0.79 -20.59
N TYR A 185 -12.08 1.10 -19.75
CA TYR A 185 -12.33 2.47 -19.30
C TYR A 185 -11.18 3.07 -18.49
N TYR A 186 -10.53 2.25 -17.65
CA TYR A 186 -9.34 2.70 -16.91
C TYR A 186 -8.19 3.08 -17.85
N GLN A 187 -7.93 2.25 -18.88
CA GLN A 187 -6.89 2.53 -19.88
C GLN A 187 -7.24 3.75 -20.77
N LEU A 188 -8.53 3.99 -21.00
CA LEU A 188 -9.02 5.18 -21.70
C LEU A 188 -8.99 6.45 -20.81
N GLU A 189 -8.58 6.32 -19.54
CA GLU A 189 -8.56 7.39 -18.53
C GLU A 189 -9.96 7.93 -18.17
N ASP A 190 -11.04 7.20 -18.54
CA ASP A 190 -12.39 7.50 -18.06
C ASP A 190 -12.63 6.87 -16.67
N TYR A 191 -11.87 7.35 -15.69
CA TYR A 191 -11.85 6.82 -14.33
C TYR A 191 -13.20 6.91 -13.61
N LYS A 192 -14.08 7.81 -14.02
CA LYS A 192 -15.40 7.98 -13.40
C LYS A 192 -16.30 6.76 -13.59
N ARG A 193 -16.18 6.08 -14.72
CA ARG A 193 -17.01 4.90 -15.02
C ARG A 193 -16.51 3.62 -14.35
N VAL A 194 -15.22 3.57 -14.05
CA VAL A 194 -14.57 2.34 -13.55
C VAL A 194 -15.22 1.79 -12.28
N PRO A 195 -15.43 2.57 -11.20
CA PRO A 195 -16.01 2.04 -9.98
C PRO A 195 -17.45 1.51 -10.14
N GLU A 196 -18.25 2.17 -10.99
CA GLU A 196 -19.61 1.75 -11.28
C GLU A 196 -19.65 0.39 -11.97
N ILE A 197 -18.81 0.19 -12.98
CA ILE A 197 -18.74 -1.07 -13.74
C ILE A 197 -18.15 -2.19 -12.85
N VAL A 198 -17.15 -1.89 -12.03
CA VAL A 198 -16.62 -2.85 -11.06
C VAL A 198 -17.71 -3.26 -10.07
N GLN A 199 -18.56 -2.30 -9.61
CA GLN A 199 -19.68 -2.63 -8.73
C GLN A 199 -20.67 -3.59 -9.42
N GLN A 200 -21.00 -3.35 -10.69
CA GLN A 200 -21.85 -4.29 -11.47
C GLN A 200 -21.22 -5.68 -11.53
N ALA A 201 -19.90 -5.79 -11.73
CA ALA A 201 -19.20 -7.08 -11.67
C ALA A 201 -19.35 -7.76 -10.31
N MET A 202 -19.21 -6.98 -9.21
CA MET A 202 -19.38 -7.49 -7.85
C MET A 202 -20.81 -7.95 -7.58
N ASP A 203 -21.80 -7.18 -8.01
CA ASP A 203 -23.22 -7.53 -7.84
C ASP A 203 -23.56 -8.85 -8.56
N VAL A 204 -23.05 -9.01 -9.79
CA VAL A 204 -23.21 -10.28 -10.55
C VAL A 204 -22.50 -11.44 -9.85
N ALA A 205 -21.30 -11.22 -9.29
CA ALA A 205 -20.59 -12.25 -8.55
C ALA A 205 -21.35 -12.68 -7.29
N VAL A 206 -21.86 -11.72 -6.51
CA VAL A 206 -22.68 -11.99 -5.32
C VAL A 206 -23.94 -12.77 -5.70
N ALA A 207 -24.65 -12.36 -6.75
CA ALA A 207 -25.85 -13.06 -7.23
C ALA A 207 -25.58 -14.51 -7.68
N ARG A 208 -24.33 -14.83 -8.01
CA ARG A 208 -23.86 -16.17 -8.42
C ARG A 208 -23.10 -16.91 -7.34
N GLU A 209 -23.10 -16.41 -6.11
CA GLU A 209 -22.35 -16.98 -4.98
C GLU A 209 -20.85 -17.12 -5.27
N GLN A 210 -20.28 -16.22 -6.06
CA GLN A 210 -18.86 -16.16 -6.39
C GLN A 210 -18.13 -15.18 -5.50
N GLU A 211 -16.89 -15.48 -5.17
CA GLU A 211 -16.05 -14.60 -4.36
C GLU A 211 -15.64 -13.32 -5.11
N ILE A 212 -15.72 -12.19 -4.42
CA ILE A 212 -15.16 -10.92 -4.90
C ILE A 212 -13.64 -10.97 -4.75
N LYS A 213 -12.94 -10.79 -5.87
CA LYS A 213 -11.48 -10.88 -5.90
C LYS A 213 -10.83 -9.55 -5.49
N GLU A 214 -9.69 -9.64 -4.84
CA GLU A 214 -8.88 -8.51 -4.41
C GLU A 214 -8.60 -7.49 -5.55
N ASN A 215 -8.26 -7.98 -6.74
CA ASN A 215 -7.92 -7.13 -7.88
C ASN A 215 -9.09 -6.25 -8.36
N TRP A 216 -10.34 -6.58 -8.04
CA TRP A 216 -11.50 -5.75 -8.35
C TRP A 216 -11.53 -4.49 -7.48
N TRP A 217 -11.27 -4.66 -6.19
CA TRP A 217 -11.09 -3.55 -5.26
C TRP A 217 -9.90 -2.68 -5.65
N LEU A 218 -8.80 -3.31 -6.08
CA LEU A 218 -7.59 -2.59 -6.50
C LEU A 218 -7.85 -1.71 -7.73
N LEU A 219 -8.64 -2.18 -8.71
CA LEU A 219 -9.00 -1.39 -9.88
C LEU A 219 -9.87 -0.19 -9.51
N SER A 220 -10.90 -0.38 -8.67
CA SER A 220 -11.72 0.73 -8.16
C SER A 220 -10.88 1.73 -7.36
N ARG A 221 -9.98 1.24 -6.49
CA ARG A 221 -9.08 2.11 -5.72
C ARG A 221 -8.17 2.94 -6.63
N ALA A 222 -7.62 2.32 -7.69
CA ALA A 222 -6.78 3.01 -8.65
C ALA A 222 -7.55 4.13 -9.36
N ALA A 223 -8.78 3.86 -9.78
CA ALA A 223 -9.62 4.89 -10.41
C ALA A 223 -9.96 6.05 -9.46
N TYR A 224 -10.34 5.76 -8.21
CA TYR A 224 -10.58 6.82 -7.23
C TYR A 224 -9.31 7.60 -6.87
N TYR A 225 -8.13 6.96 -6.92
CA TYR A 225 -6.86 7.63 -6.72
C TYR A 225 -6.57 8.65 -7.85
N GLU A 226 -6.79 8.28 -9.11
CA GLU A 226 -6.65 9.19 -10.26
C GLU A 226 -7.68 10.33 -10.23
N LEU A 227 -8.84 10.11 -9.64
CA LEU A 227 -9.88 11.13 -9.41
C LEU A 227 -9.62 11.99 -8.17
N GLU A 228 -8.55 11.72 -7.41
CA GLU A 228 -8.27 12.37 -6.12
C GLU A 228 -9.42 12.22 -5.10
N ASP A 229 -10.26 11.21 -5.26
CA ASP A 229 -11.35 10.91 -4.32
C ASP A 229 -10.83 10.07 -3.12
N TRP A 230 -10.14 10.77 -2.23
CA TRP A 230 -9.48 10.18 -1.06
C TRP A 230 -10.46 9.51 -0.10
N ASN A 231 -11.71 9.95 -0.05
CA ASN A 231 -12.72 9.32 0.80
C ASN A 231 -13.04 7.90 0.32
N ASN A 232 -13.22 7.71 -0.98
CA ASN A 232 -13.46 6.39 -1.54
C ASN A 232 -12.19 5.53 -1.56
N VAL A 233 -10.99 6.11 -1.74
CA VAL A 233 -9.72 5.38 -1.57
C VAL A 233 -9.60 4.82 -0.15
N VAL A 234 -9.88 5.63 0.88
CA VAL A 234 -9.88 5.19 2.29
C VAL A 234 -10.89 4.06 2.50
N ARG A 235 -12.13 4.23 2.05
CA ARG A 235 -13.19 3.20 2.18
C ARG A 235 -12.76 1.86 1.57
N ILE A 236 -12.13 1.87 0.40
CA ILE A 236 -11.65 0.63 -0.22
C ILE A 236 -10.48 0.04 0.56
N LEU A 237 -9.55 0.87 1.06
CA LEU A 237 -8.46 0.38 1.91
C LEU A 237 -8.97 -0.24 3.22
N GLU A 238 -10.03 0.31 3.82
CA GLU A 238 -10.70 -0.30 4.99
C GLU A 238 -11.24 -1.71 4.68
N ILE A 239 -11.77 -1.91 3.47
CA ILE A 239 -12.19 -3.24 3.00
C ILE A 239 -10.97 -4.13 2.79
N LEU A 240 -9.93 -3.63 2.13
CA LEU A 240 -8.72 -4.40 1.82
C LEU A 240 -7.97 -4.85 3.09
N VAL A 241 -7.86 -4.01 4.12
CA VAL A 241 -7.22 -4.41 5.39
C VAL A 241 -8.05 -5.42 6.17
N ARG A 242 -9.37 -5.43 6.02
CA ARG A 242 -10.27 -6.38 6.67
C ARG A 242 -10.28 -7.74 5.96
N ASP A 243 -10.44 -7.74 4.62
CA ASP A 243 -10.75 -8.95 3.85
C ASP A 243 -9.48 -9.54 3.18
N PHE A 244 -8.47 -8.72 2.92
CA PHE A 244 -7.21 -9.08 2.27
C PHE A 244 -6.01 -8.48 3.01
N PRO A 245 -5.79 -8.77 4.30
CA PRO A 245 -4.83 -8.08 5.15
C PRO A 245 -3.40 -8.23 4.64
N LYS A 246 -2.88 -7.14 4.05
CA LYS A 246 -1.49 -7.02 3.59
C LYS A 246 -0.86 -5.76 4.18
N LYS A 247 0.41 -5.83 4.54
CA LYS A 247 1.18 -4.72 5.12
C LYS A 247 1.01 -3.40 4.36
N GLU A 248 1.06 -3.46 3.03
CA GLU A 248 0.98 -2.30 2.16
C GLU A 248 -0.34 -1.53 2.31
N TYR A 249 -1.44 -2.22 2.54
CA TYR A 249 -2.76 -1.58 2.72
C TYR A 249 -2.86 -0.88 4.07
N TRP A 250 -2.33 -1.47 5.12
CA TRP A 250 -2.27 -0.85 6.44
C TRP A 250 -1.43 0.43 6.45
N ILE A 251 -0.26 0.39 5.80
CA ILE A 251 0.62 1.56 5.69
C ILE A 251 -0.05 2.67 4.87
N GLN A 252 -0.68 2.33 3.74
CA GLN A 252 -1.39 3.30 2.89
C GLN A 252 -2.57 3.92 3.62
N LEU A 253 -3.39 3.11 4.31
CA LEU A 253 -4.55 3.57 5.06
C LEU A 253 -4.13 4.53 6.20
N SER A 254 -3.11 4.14 6.96
CA SER A 254 -2.54 4.99 8.01
C SER A 254 -2.03 6.32 7.44
N GLY A 255 -1.31 6.28 6.31
CA GLY A 255 -0.82 7.49 5.65
C GLY A 255 -1.94 8.43 5.20
N LEU A 256 -3.04 7.89 4.64
CA LEU A 256 -4.20 8.69 4.23
C LEU A 256 -4.95 9.29 5.41
N TYR A 257 -5.08 8.55 6.51
CA TYR A 257 -5.66 9.13 7.73
C TYR A 257 -4.82 10.28 8.27
N GLY A 258 -3.48 10.18 8.20
CA GLY A 258 -2.59 11.28 8.56
C GLY A 258 -2.77 12.51 7.67
N GLN A 259 -2.90 12.33 6.34
CA GLN A 259 -3.18 13.41 5.40
C GLN A 259 -4.54 14.09 5.64
N GLN A 260 -5.51 13.33 6.17
CA GLN A 260 -6.83 13.85 6.54
C GLN A 260 -6.89 14.40 7.98
N GLU A 261 -5.75 14.55 8.66
CA GLU A 261 -5.65 15.03 10.05
C GLU A 261 -6.43 14.16 11.06
N LYS A 262 -6.63 12.87 10.72
CA LYS A 262 -7.30 11.88 11.56
C LYS A 262 -6.30 11.09 12.40
N GLY A 263 -5.51 11.76 13.25
CA GLY A 263 -4.39 11.18 14.00
C GLY A 263 -4.76 9.92 14.80
N LYS A 264 -5.90 9.91 15.48
CA LYS A 264 -6.37 8.71 16.22
C LYS A 264 -6.61 7.51 15.32
N ALA A 265 -7.20 7.69 14.13
CA ALA A 265 -7.41 6.62 13.18
C ALA A 265 -6.07 6.17 12.54
N GLN A 266 -5.19 7.11 12.26
CA GLN A 266 -3.83 6.84 11.78
C GLN A 266 -3.10 5.90 12.73
N ILE A 267 -3.03 6.26 14.03
CA ILE A 267 -2.36 5.43 15.04
C ILE A 267 -3.05 4.09 15.20
N ALA A 268 -4.38 4.05 15.36
CA ALA A 268 -5.10 2.80 15.52
C ALA A 268 -4.83 1.83 14.37
N THR A 269 -4.75 2.35 13.14
CA THR A 269 -4.46 1.56 11.93
C THR A 269 -3.05 0.98 11.97
N ILE A 270 -2.04 1.81 12.17
CA ILE A 270 -0.65 1.35 12.13
C ILE A 270 -0.30 0.49 13.35
N TRP A 271 -0.90 0.79 14.51
CA TRP A 271 -0.80 -0.01 15.72
C TRP A 271 -1.36 -1.42 15.50
N THR A 272 -2.52 -1.53 14.83
CA THR A 272 -3.11 -2.82 14.49
C THR A 272 -2.18 -3.63 13.58
N ALA A 273 -1.56 -2.98 12.58
CA ALA A 273 -0.57 -3.63 11.73
C ALA A 273 0.64 -4.16 12.51
N TYR A 274 1.12 -3.39 13.50
CA TYR A 274 2.18 -3.83 14.41
C TYR A 274 1.76 -5.06 15.23
N LEU A 275 0.58 -5.02 15.86
CA LEU A 275 0.08 -6.13 16.66
C LEU A 275 -0.12 -7.43 15.86
N GLN A 276 -0.41 -7.32 14.56
CA GLN A 276 -0.50 -8.45 13.63
C GLN A 276 0.89 -8.95 13.17
N GLY A 277 1.98 -8.32 13.61
CA GLY A 277 3.34 -8.69 13.21
C GLY A 277 3.68 -8.36 11.76
N LEU A 278 2.95 -7.45 11.13
CA LEU A 278 3.15 -7.06 9.74
C LEU A 278 4.31 -6.07 9.54
N LEU A 279 4.72 -5.38 10.61
CA LEU A 279 5.81 -4.39 10.56
C LEU A 279 7.11 -5.07 10.99
N ASP A 280 7.98 -5.34 10.04
CA ASP A 280 9.20 -6.14 10.21
C ASP A 280 10.49 -5.40 9.79
N GLN A 281 10.37 -4.11 9.44
CA GLN A 281 11.51 -3.28 9.03
C GLN A 281 11.76 -2.15 10.02
N GLU A 282 13.05 -1.86 10.28
CA GLU A 282 13.46 -0.78 11.18
C GLU A 282 12.76 0.54 10.87
N ARG A 283 12.73 0.95 9.59
CA ARG A 283 12.09 2.20 9.17
C ARG A 283 10.60 2.26 9.53
N GLU A 284 9.91 1.13 9.45
CA GLU A 284 8.48 1.03 9.77
C GLU A 284 8.26 1.23 11.28
N ILE A 285 9.06 0.56 12.09
CA ILE A 285 9.03 0.66 13.55
C ILE A 285 9.36 2.08 14.01
N LEU A 286 10.42 2.68 13.47
CA LEU A 286 10.80 4.06 13.80
C LEU A 286 9.70 5.06 13.40
N ASN A 287 9.06 4.87 12.25
CA ASN A 287 7.95 5.72 11.81
C ASN A 287 6.74 5.62 12.76
N VAL A 288 6.33 4.41 13.12
CA VAL A 288 5.23 4.19 14.09
C VAL A 288 5.56 4.82 15.44
N SER A 289 6.78 4.61 15.92
CA SER A 289 7.22 5.18 17.20
C SER A 289 7.23 6.70 17.18
N GLY A 290 7.65 7.31 16.06
CA GLY A 290 7.58 8.74 15.84
C GLY A 290 6.15 9.28 15.86
N LEU A 291 5.22 8.61 15.19
CA LEU A 291 3.80 8.96 15.21
C LEU A 291 3.20 8.87 16.61
N LEU A 292 3.54 7.82 17.37
CA LEU A 292 3.09 7.66 18.76
C LEU A 292 3.62 8.77 19.67
N LEU A 293 4.87 9.20 19.47
CA LEU A 293 5.43 10.32 20.21
C LEU A 293 4.77 11.67 19.85
N GLN A 294 4.48 11.88 18.56
CA GLN A 294 3.80 13.08 18.08
C GLN A 294 2.39 13.22 18.64
N GLU A 295 1.67 12.10 18.79
CA GLU A 295 0.31 12.05 19.32
C GLU A 295 0.25 11.84 20.85
N GLU A 296 1.36 12.14 21.54
CA GLU A 296 1.48 12.11 23.00
C GLU A 296 1.16 10.73 23.63
N VAL A 297 1.56 9.65 22.95
CA VAL A 297 1.40 8.25 23.43
C VAL A 297 2.77 7.60 23.65
N PRO A 298 3.65 8.20 24.50
CA PRO A 298 5.06 7.82 24.57
C PRO A 298 5.31 6.42 25.15
N TYR A 299 4.43 5.92 26.02
CA TYR A 299 4.59 4.59 26.58
C TYR A 299 4.58 3.49 25.52
N PHE A 300 3.66 3.56 24.58
CA PHE A 300 3.58 2.59 23.49
C PHE A 300 4.76 2.75 22.51
N ALA A 301 5.23 3.98 22.28
CA ALA A 301 6.45 4.20 21.49
C ALA A 301 7.67 3.52 22.14
N ALA A 302 7.84 3.68 23.45
CA ALA A 302 8.91 3.04 24.19
C ALA A 302 8.80 1.50 24.15
N MET A 303 7.59 0.96 24.28
CA MET A 303 7.34 -0.47 24.24
C MET A 303 7.72 -1.07 22.89
N ILE A 304 7.25 -0.48 21.77
CA ILE A 304 7.59 -0.94 20.42
C ILE A 304 9.10 -0.89 20.17
N LEU A 305 9.73 0.26 20.48
CA LEU A 305 11.16 0.43 20.26
C LEU A 305 11.99 -0.58 21.06
N SER A 306 11.67 -0.74 22.35
CA SER A 306 12.38 -1.69 23.21
C SER A 306 12.25 -3.12 22.69
N GLU A 307 11.02 -3.58 22.42
CA GLU A 307 10.76 -4.92 21.90
C GLU A 307 11.43 -5.16 20.54
N SER A 308 11.40 -4.16 19.66
CA SER A 308 12.01 -4.29 18.32
C SER A 308 13.54 -4.24 18.37
N MET A 309 14.14 -3.54 19.33
CA MET A 309 15.58 -3.59 19.60
C MET A 309 15.99 -4.95 20.17
N ASP A 310 15.18 -5.53 21.08
CA ASP A 310 15.44 -6.85 21.64
C ASP A 310 15.32 -7.98 20.59
N LYS A 311 14.50 -7.76 19.54
CA LYS A 311 14.37 -8.64 18.38
C LYS A 311 15.37 -8.35 17.25
N GLU A 312 16.29 -7.42 17.46
CA GLU A 312 17.28 -6.97 16.47
C GLU A 312 16.66 -6.42 15.14
N ILE A 313 15.40 -5.99 15.18
CA ILE A 313 14.74 -5.32 14.04
C ILE A 313 15.20 -3.86 13.97
N VAL A 314 15.37 -3.21 15.12
CA VAL A 314 15.85 -1.83 15.26
C VAL A 314 17.27 -1.86 15.83
N GLU A 315 18.19 -1.22 15.11
CA GLU A 315 19.59 -1.13 15.54
C GLU A 315 19.73 -0.29 16.80
N ARG A 316 20.54 -0.75 17.76
CA ARG A 316 20.88 -0.02 18.98
C ARG A 316 22.00 1.02 18.77
N ASN A 317 21.81 1.91 17.80
CA ASN A 317 22.71 3.05 17.55
C ASN A 317 22.31 4.27 18.43
N PRO A 318 23.18 5.30 18.56
CA PRO A 318 22.90 6.45 19.41
C PRO A 318 21.58 7.14 19.14
N LYS A 319 21.20 7.30 17.86
CA LYS A 319 19.97 7.98 17.44
C LYS A 319 18.71 7.21 17.85
N ASN A 320 18.69 5.91 17.62
CA ASN A 320 17.54 5.04 17.95
C ASN A 320 17.40 4.89 19.46
N LEU A 321 18.52 4.73 20.17
CA LEU A 321 18.54 4.70 21.64
C LEU A 321 18.09 6.04 22.24
N GLN A 322 18.47 7.17 21.65
CA GLN A 322 17.96 8.48 22.05
C GLN A 322 16.45 8.56 21.94
N MET A 323 15.88 8.07 20.83
CA MET A 323 14.42 8.01 20.63
C MET A 323 13.73 7.15 21.70
N LEU A 324 14.29 6.00 22.01
CA LEU A 324 13.78 5.14 23.09
C LEU A 324 13.89 5.80 24.46
N GLY A 325 15.04 6.43 24.76
CA GLY A 325 15.24 7.20 26.00
C GLY A 325 14.24 8.35 26.15
N GLN A 326 14.01 9.09 25.08
CA GLN A 326 13.01 10.16 25.03
C GLN A 326 11.59 9.62 25.24
N ALA A 327 11.25 8.49 24.62
CA ALA A 327 9.95 7.86 24.79
C ALA A 327 9.72 7.44 26.26
N TYR A 328 10.70 6.82 26.91
CA TYR A 328 10.62 6.51 28.33
C TYR A 328 10.54 7.75 29.22
N GLN A 329 11.29 8.80 28.92
CA GLN A 329 11.27 10.06 29.68
C GLN A 329 9.89 10.73 29.60
N LEU A 330 9.31 10.84 28.39
CA LEU A 330 7.97 11.38 28.21
C LEU A 330 6.89 10.51 28.86
N ALA A 331 7.11 9.20 28.93
CA ALA A 331 6.24 8.25 29.65
C ALA A 331 6.42 8.28 31.17
N GLN A 332 7.25 9.17 31.73
CA GLN A 332 7.57 9.28 33.17
C GLN A 332 8.27 8.01 33.72
N GLU A 333 8.91 7.21 32.86
CA GLU A 333 9.63 5.98 33.18
C GLU A 333 11.15 6.25 33.30
N ALA A 334 11.52 7.21 34.17
CA ALA A 334 12.91 7.66 34.29
C ALA A 334 13.91 6.54 34.61
N ASP A 335 13.49 5.52 35.39
CA ASP A 335 14.33 4.38 35.74
C ASP A 335 14.66 3.48 34.53
N LYS A 336 13.81 3.51 33.48
CA LYS A 336 14.07 2.85 32.21
C LYS A 336 14.81 3.75 31.24
N ALA A 337 14.58 5.06 31.30
CA ALA A 337 15.24 6.04 30.44
C ALA A 337 16.75 6.13 30.71
N ILE A 338 17.15 6.14 31.98
CA ILE A 338 18.55 6.32 32.41
C ILE A 338 19.49 5.27 31.77
N PRO A 339 19.28 3.95 31.87
CA PRO A 339 20.18 2.98 31.25
C PRO A 339 20.24 3.09 29.73
N VAL A 340 19.14 3.45 29.08
CA VAL A 340 19.08 3.64 27.62
C VAL A 340 19.89 4.89 27.20
N TYR A 341 19.71 6.02 27.89
CA TYR A 341 20.52 7.22 27.60
C TYR A 341 22.00 6.99 27.92
N LYS A 342 22.32 6.21 28.96
CA LYS A 342 23.71 5.85 29.25
C LYS A 342 24.35 5.07 28.12
N GLU A 343 23.66 4.06 27.60
CA GLU A 343 24.12 3.30 26.42
C GLU A 343 24.28 4.20 25.19
N ALA A 344 23.27 5.04 24.93
CA ALA A 344 23.30 5.98 23.82
C ALA A 344 24.50 6.95 23.91
N ALA A 345 24.72 7.52 25.09
CA ALA A 345 25.80 8.48 25.36
C ALA A 345 27.19 7.86 25.20
N GLN A 346 27.36 6.59 25.62
CA GLN A 346 28.62 5.85 25.46
C GLN A 346 28.98 5.61 23.99
N LYS A 347 27.96 5.41 23.13
CA LYS A 347 28.11 5.18 21.70
C LYS A 347 28.15 6.47 20.86
N SER A 348 27.78 7.62 21.44
CA SER A 348 27.76 8.92 20.77
C SER A 348 29.14 9.56 20.80
N ASP A 349 29.47 10.32 19.77
CA ASP A 349 30.70 11.17 19.71
C ASP A 349 30.48 12.55 20.33
N GLU A 350 29.23 12.96 20.61
CA GLU A 350 28.85 14.26 21.15
C GLU A 350 28.35 14.16 22.60
N GLY A 351 28.50 15.26 23.36
CA GLY A 351 28.14 15.33 24.78
C GLY A 351 26.66 15.50 25.09
N GLU A 352 25.81 15.77 24.08
CA GLU A 352 24.36 16.05 24.24
C GLU A 352 23.63 14.99 25.06
N LEU A 353 23.91 13.71 24.82
CA LEU A 353 23.24 12.61 25.52
C LEU A 353 23.70 12.47 26.96
N PHE A 354 24.96 12.81 27.26
CA PHE A 354 25.45 12.91 28.64
C PHE A 354 24.84 14.12 29.37
N TYR A 355 24.61 15.25 28.69
CA TYR A 355 23.89 16.39 29.27
C TYR A 355 22.47 15.99 29.69
N ARG A 356 21.70 15.29 28.83
CA ARG A 356 20.37 14.78 29.17
C ARG A 356 20.41 13.79 30.33
N LEU A 357 21.43 12.94 30.35
CA LEU A 357 21.64 11.98 31.42
C LEU A 357 21.92 12.67 32.75
N ALA A 358 22.70 13.75 32.74
CA ALA A 358 22.98 14.54 33.94
C ALA A 358 21.69 15.17 34.51
N GLN A 359 20.82 15.70 33.66
CA GLN A 359 19.51 16.21 34.07
C GLN A 359 18.64 15.11 34.70
N LEU A 360 18.54 13.92 34.09
CA LEU A 360 17.78 12.82 34.64
C LEU A 360 18.32 12.31 35.97
N TYR A 361 19.64 12.30 36.13
CA TYR A 361 20.24 11.96 37.41
C TYR A 361 19.96 12.98 38.50
N LEU A 362 19.94 14.28 38.14
CA LEU A 362 19.53 15.32 39.08
C LEU A 362 18.07 15.16 39.50
N ASP A 363 17.15 14.92 38.55
CA ASP A 363 15.72 14.69 38.83
C ASP A 363 15.47 13.47 39.74
N LYS A 364 16.42 12.55 39.79
CA LYS A 364 16.39 11.34 40.64
C LYS A 364 17.26 11.46 41.89
N ASP A 365 17.71 12.63 42.24
CA ASP A 365 18.61 12.88 43.40
C ASP A 365 19.91 12.04 43.35
N GLN A 366 20.32 11.57 42.17
CA GLN A 366 21.53 10.77 41.95
C GLN A 366 22.74 11.67 41.68
N CYS A 367 23.03 12.58 42.58
CA CYS A 367 23.99 13.69 42.40
C CYS A 367 25.39 13.25 41.99
N LYS A 368 25.92 12.14 42.49
CA LYS A 368 27.23 11.63 42.05
C LYS A 368 27.25 11.32 40.55
N ASN A 369 26.23 10.60 40.10
CA ASN A 369 26.09 10.22 38.71
C ASN A 369 25.86 11.45 37.81
N ALA A 370 25.11 12.45 38.29
CA ALA A 370 24.90 13.71 37.58
C ALA A 370 26.21 14.50 37.37
N VAL A 371 27.08 14.55 38.38
CA VAL A 371 28.40 15.19 38.26
C VAL A 371 29.26 14.44 37.23
N GLU A 372 29.35 13.10 37.31
CA GLU A 372 30.12 12.28 36.36
C GLU A 372 29.61 12.44 34.93
N ALA A 373 28.27 12.43 34.74
CA ALA A 373 27.66 12.63 33.43
C ALA A 373 27.95 14.04 32.88
N SER A 374 27.95 15.09 33.77
CA SER A 374 28.28 16.44 33.40
C SER A 374 29.73 16.57 32.92
N ASP A 375 30.66 15.88 33.59
CA ASP A 375 32.07 15.86 33.20
C ASP A 375 32.24 15.16 31.84
N SER A 376 31.58 14.03 31.65
CA SER A 376 31.60 13.30 30.38
C SER A 376 31.01 14.12 29.22
N ALA A 377 29.93 14.88 29.48
CA ALA A 377 29.35 15.77 28.48
C ALA A 377 30.32 16.85 28.02
N MET A 378 31.05 17.47 28.97
CA MET A 378 32.06 18.49 28.67
C MET A 378 33.29 17.89 27.95
N GLU A 379 33.71 16.68 28.33
CA GLU A 379 34.81 15.98 27.66
C GLU A 379 34.51 15.67 26.20
N LYS A 380 33.29 15.21 25.92
CA LYS A 380 32.83 14.92 24.54
C LYS A 380 32.62 16.20 23.71
N GLY A 381 32.22 17.31 24.32
CA GLY A 381 31.97 18.58 23.64
C GLY A 381 30.66 18.59 22.83
N GLY A 382 30.52 19.60 21.95
CA GLY A 382 29.30 19.76 21.13
C GLY A 382 28.07 20.23 21.91
N ILE A 383 28.30 20.91 23.06
CA ILE A 383 27.25 21.38 23.98
C ILE A 383 27.46 22.86 24.40
N ASP A 384 28.10 23.65 23.56
CA ASP A 384 28.44 25.03 23.89
C ASP A 384 27.23 25.87 24.26
N ASP A 385 26.11 25.66 23.58
CA ASP A 385 24.81 26.30 23.82
C ASP A 385 24.11 25.84 25.11
N LYS A 386 24.55 24.73 25.71
CA LYS A 386 23.99 24.13 26.94
C LYS A 386 24.94 24.12 28.11
N LEU A 387 26.14 24.68 27.91
CA LEU A 387 27.21 24.64 28.91
C LEU A 387 26.80 25.33 30.21
N ALA A 388 26.06 26.44 30.14
CA ALA A 388 25.56 27.15 31.31
C ALA A 388 24.61 26.30 32.14
N ASP A 389 23.63 25.67 31.48
CA ASP A 389 22.69 24.74 32.13
C ASP A 389 23.40 23.54 32.74
N LEU A 390 24.34 22.95 31.99
CA LEU A 390 25.09 21.79 32.47
C LEU A 390 25.92 22.16 33.71
N GLN A 391 26.51 23.34 33.75
CA GLN A 391 27.25 23.86 34.93
C GLN A 391 26.29 24.16 36.10
N LEU A 392 25.06 24.59 35.83
CA LEU A 392 24.02 24.74 36.84
C LEU A 392 23.66 23.38 37.47
N VAL A 393 23.35 22.39 36.66
CA VAL A 393 23.05 21.01 37.10
C VAL A 393 24.20 20.45 37.96
N LYS A 394 25.42 20.55 37.44
CA LYS A 394 26.62 20.09 38.14
C LYS A 394 26.81 20.77 39.47
N GLY A 395 26.68 22.11 39.52
CA GLY A 395 26.85 22.92 40.73
C GLY A 395 25.77 22.60 41.77
N MET A 396 24.53 22.41 41.37
CA MET A 396 23.45 21.98 42.27
C MET A 396 23.76 20.60 42.90
N CYS A 397 24.17 19.65 42.10
CA CYS A 397 24.55 18.32 42.61
C CYS A 397 25.79 18.35 43.51
N GLN A 398 26.81 19.17 43.22
CA GLN A 398 27.96 19.33 44.07
C GLN A 398 27.59 19.98 45.41
N PHE A 399 26.60 20.88 45.41
CA PHE A 399 26.06 21.45 46.65
C PHE A 399 25.39 20.36 47.53
N GLU A 400 24.54 19.52 46.95
CA GLU A 400 23.91 18.42 47.68
C GLU A 400 24.94 17.43 48.24
N LEU A 401 26.05 17.23 47.56
CA LEU A 401 27.20 16.44 48.03
C LEU A 401 28.07 17.15 49.09
N LYS A 402 27.73 18.42 49.44
CA LYS A 402 28.50 19.28 50.35
C LYS A 402 29.89 19.67 49.81
N GLU A 403 30.06 19.60 48.51
CA GLU A 403 31.28 20.00 47.79
C GLU A 403 31.21 21.49 47.43
N TYR A 404 31.02 22.34 48.45
CA TYR A 404 30.70 23.78 48.26
C TYR A 404 31.68 24.54 47.36
N ALA A 405 33.00 24.27 47.48
CA ALA A 405 34.00 24.95 46.68
C ALA A 405 33.90 24.56 45.19
N ALA A 406 33.64 23.29 44.90
CA ALA A 406 33.45 22.81 43.54
C ALA A 406 32.15 23.36 42.94
N ALA A 407 31.06 23.39 43.72
CA ALA A 407 29.78 23.98 43.31
C ALA A 407 29.92 25.46 42.88
N ILE A 408 30.61 26.27 43.71
CA ILE A 408 30.88 27.68 43.41
C ILE A 408 31.67 27.82 42.09
N GLU A 409 32.67 26.97 41.86
CA GLU A 409 33.46 27.00 40.63
C GLU A 409 32.60 26.59 39.41
N SER A 410 31.72 25.60 39.52
CA SER A 410 30.80 25.24 38.47
C SER A 410 29.86 26.39 38.12
N PHE A 411 29.27 27.06 39.11
CA PHE A 411 28.45 28.26 38.85
C PHE A 411 29.26 29.38 38.19
N ASN A 412 30.51 29.61 38.61
CA ASN A 412 31.37 30.59 37.96
C ASN A 412 31.65 30.26 36.49
N ARG A 413 31.84 28.96 36.16
CA ARG A 413 32.03 28.52 34.77
C ARG A 413 30.75 28.73 33.96
N GLY A 414 29.58 28.39 34.52
CA GLY A 414 28.29 28.66 33.89
C GLY A 414 28.06 30.15 33.60
N ILE A 415 28.39 31.04 34.57
CA ILE A 415 28.27 32.49 34.39
C ILE A 415 29.16 33.00 33.25
N ARG A 416 30.32 32.38 33.00
CA ARG A 416 31.21 32.77 31.89
C ARG A 416 30.76 32.19 30.55
N ALA A 417 29.89 31.17 30.56
CA ALA A 417 29.48 30.44 29.38
C ALA A 417 28.19 30.97 28.72
N THR A 418 27.49 31.92 29.35
CA THR A 418 26.25 32.47 28.83
C THR A 418 26.18 34.00 28.94
N GLU A 419 25.49 34.62 28.02
CA GLU A 419 25.05 36.00 28.06
C GLU A 419 23.55 36.14 28.37
N ASP A 420 22.83 35.02 28.45
CA ASP A 420 21.39 35.01 28.73
C ASP A 420 21.10 35.46 30.15
N GLU A 421 20.25 36.47 30.28
CA GLU A 421 19.94 37.10 31.59
C GLU A 421 19.20 36.18 32.55
N SER A 422 18.45 35.18 32.05
CA SER A 422 17.75 34.19 32.88
C SER A 422 18.73 33.20 33.49
N ASP A 423 19.65 32.68 32.68
CA ASP A 423 20.71 31.78 33.14
C ASP A 423 21.64 32.48 34.14
N LEU A 424 22.09 33.69 33.81
CA LEU A 424 22.91 34.50 34.68
C LEU A 424 22.25 34.75 36.03
N ARG A 425 20.93 34.99 36.04
CA ARG A 425 20.15 35.21 37.28
C ARG A 425 20.13 33.93 38.13
N SER A 426 19.82 32.81 37.53
CA SER A 426 19.78 31.50 38.20
C SER A 426 21.13 31.10 38.76
N LEU A 427 22.18 31.16 37.94
CA LEU A 427 23.56 30.81 38.34
C LEU A 427 24.08 31.70 39.47
N ARG A 428 23.87 33.05 39.41
CA ARG A 428 24.25 33.98 40.45
C ARG A 428 23.46 33.79 41.74
N GLN A 429 22.19 33.41 41.67
CA GLN A 429 21.36 33.12 42.82
C GLN A 429 21.87 31.88 43.57
N TRP A 430 22.07 30.78 42.84
CA TRP A 430 22.60 29.55 43.40
C TRP A 430 24.01 29.75 43.99
N LYS A 431 24.89 30.45 43.27
CA LYS A 431 26.23 30.75 43.78
C LYS A 431 26.16 31.46 45.13
N ARG A 432 25.37 32.56 45.24
CA ARG A 432 25.22 33.29 46.51
C ARG A 432 24.68 32.43 47.64
N TYR A 433 23.72 31.58 47.34
CA TYR A 433 23.17 30.66 48.29
C TYR A 433 24.23 29.68 48.84
N VAL A 434 24.99 29.07 47.97
CA VAL A 434 26.05 28.12 48.33
C VAL A 434 27.20 28.78 49.04
N GLU A 435 27.57 30.01 48.71
CA GLU A 435 28.58 30.83 49.43
C GLU A 435 28.13 31.06 50.89
N GLY A 436 26.84 31.36 51.12
CA GLY A 436 26.27 31.51 52.45
C GLY A 436 26.27 30.20 53.27
N GLU A 437 25.89 29.09 52.66
CA GLU A 437 25.90 27.78 53.32
C GLU A 437 27.33 27.32 53.64
N LYS A 438 28.29 27.57 52.75
CA LYS A 438 29.70 27.27 53.01
C LYS A 438 30.23 28.06 54.20
N ALA A 439 29.93 29.37 54.27
CA ALA A 439 30.36 30.21 55.40
C ALA A 439 29.79 29.72 56.73
N ARG A 440 28.52 29.32 56.75
CA ARG A 440 27.83 28.71 57.91
C ARG A 440 28.48 27.40 58.34
N ASP A 441 28.76 26.50 57.41
CA ASP A 441 29.42 25.20 57.66
C ASP A 441 30.84 25.40 58.20
N ASP A 442 31.61 26.37 57.63
CA ASP A 442 32.94 26.68 58.11
C ASP A 442 32.93 27.28 59.51
N GLU A 443 31.91 28.10 59.90
CA GLU A 443 31.74 28.62 61.27
C GLU A 443 31.40 27.46 62.27
N LEU A 444 30.50 26.55 61.89
CA LEU A 444 30.16 25.40 62.72
C LEU A 444 31.37 24.49 62.97
N LYS A 445 32.18 24.23 61.95
CA LYS A 445 33.42 23.44 62.06
C LYS A 445 34.44 24.11 62.98
N ARG A 446 34.60 25.46 62.91
CA ARG A 446 35.44 26.21 63.78
C ARG A 446 34.94 26.20 65.21
N ALA A 447 33.62 26.30 65.44
CA ALA A 447 33.05 26.23 66.79
C ALA A 447 33.25 24.80 67.38
N ALA A 448 33.04 23.74 66.63
CA ALA A 448 33.27 22.37 67.07
C ALA A 448 34.75 22.07 67.33
N ALA A 449 35.69 22.73 66.69
CA ALA A 449 37.14 22.59 66.94
C ALA A 449 37.65 23.37 68.15
N ARG A 450 36.82 24.29 68.73
CA ARG A 450 37.14 25.05 69.91
C ARG A 450 36.53 24.54 71.20
N GLY A 451 35.55 23.63 71.14
CA GLY A 451 34.98 22.97 72.32
C GLY A 451 35.57 21.59 72.51
#